data_577a84dfb2ae74b853c77bef01293fdf
#
_entry.id   577a84dfb2ae74b853c77bef01293fdf
#
_cell.length_a   1.000
_cell.length_b   1.000
_cell.length_c   1.000
_cell.angle_alpha   90.00
_cell.angle_beta   90.00
_cell.angle_gamma   90.00
#
_symmetry.space_group_name_H-M   'P 1'
#
loop_
_entity.id
_entity.type
_entity.pdbx_description
1 polymer ?
#
loop_
_entity_poly.entity_id
_entity_poly.type
_entity_poly.pdbx_seq_one_letter_code
_entity_poly.pdbx_strand_id
1 'polypeptide(L)'
;AWWDRLSPLAQPWQPAPLVIPASDFLPPAERRRAGQAIRLALGCGYQAVADSGLEAGGIASVFASTDVDAENTHRICLALNEAEPTLSPTRFHNSVQNAVSGYWTIVTGSHAPTTMVMGGDDIFAIGLLEAMAQAAQAAGPVLLVVFDVVMPEPLFSVHPIEGGGAVAWTGSRGAPEDHGRPEGVGAGVDGCEHRDAAARD
;
A
#
# COMPACT_ATOMS: atom_id res chain seq x y z
N ALA A 1 7.61 -19.96 21.25
CA ALA A 1 8.14 -18.62 21.00
C ALA A 1 7.37 -17.96 19.83
N TRP A 2 7.46 -16.63 19.67
CA TRP A 2 6.79 -15.95 18.55
C TRP A 2 7.30 -16.42 17.18
N TRP A 3 8.54 -16.87 17.07
CA TRP A 3 9.11 -17.49 15.88
C TRP A 3 8.38 -18.75 15.45
N ASP A 4 7.81 -19.52 16.37
CA ASP A 4 7.07 -20.74 16.02
C ASP A 4 5.75 -20.41 15.30
N ARG A 5 5.26 -19.18 15.41
CA ARG A 5 4.10 -18.66 14.67
C ARG A 5 4.43 -18.24 13.26
N LEU A 6 5.72 -18.02 12.95
CA LEU A 6 6.21 -17.75 11.59
C LEU A 6 6.57 -19.03 10.84
N SER A 7 6.56 -20.18 11.51
CA SER A 7 6.83 -21.48 10.90
C SER A 7 5.89 -21.84 9.73
N PRO A 8 4.60 -21.42 9.70
CA PRO A 8 3.77 -21.58 8.51
C PRO A 8 4.28 -20.80 7.28
N LEU A 9 5.08 -19.74 7.49
CA LEU A 9 5.73 -19.00 6.39
C LEU A 9 6.88 -19.77 5.74
N ALA A 10 7.28 -20.93 6.29
CA ALA A 10 8.23 -21.83 5.68
C ALA A 10 7.65 -22.67 4.52
N GLN A 11 6.37 -22.52 4.21
CA GLN A 11 5.82 -23.07 2.98
C GLN A 11 6.31 -22.27 1.78
N PRO A 12 6.70 -22.92 0.68
CA PRO A 12 7.07 -22.21 -0.54
C PRO A 12 5.92 -21.27 -0.94
N TRP A 13 6.25 -20.01 -1.16
CA TRP A 13 5.28 -19.05 -1.67
C TRP A 13 4.70 -19.57 -2.99
N GLN A 14 3.40 -19.54 -3.13
CA GLN A 14 2.72 -19.87 -4.38
C GLN A 14 2.02 -18.63 -4.92
N PRO A 15 2.24 -18.29 -6.20
CA PRO A 15 1.56 -17.17 -6.82
C PRO A 15 0.04 -17.37 -6.77
N ALA A 16 -0.67 -16.39 -6.25
CA ALA A 16 -2.12 -16.33 -6.27
C ALA A 16 -2.58 -15.12 -7.08
N PRO A 17 -3.74 -15.16 -7.74
CA PRO A 17 -4.29 -13.98 -8.40
C PRO A 17 -4.44 -12.82 -7.42
N LEU A 18 -3.96 -11.63 -7.81
CA LEU A 18 -4.14 -10.43 -7.01
C LEU A 18 -5.62 -10.07 -6.92
N VAL A 19 -6.16 -10.04 -5.71
CA VAL A 19 -7.51 -9.56 -5.44
C VAL A 19 -7.44 -8.10 -5.03
N ILE A 20 -8.01 -7.22 -5.86
CA ILE A 20 -8.09 -5.80 -5.54
C ILE A 20 -9.32 -5.56 -4.66
N PRO A 21 -9.17 -4.97 -3.46
CA PRO A 21 -10.29 -4.69 -2.57
C PRO A 21 -11.35 -3.80 -3.23
N ALA A 22 -12.60 -3.95 -2.81
CA ALA A 22 -13.65 -3.01 -3.19
C ALA A 22 -13.25 -1.60 -2.74
N SER A 23 -13.42 -0.63 -3.65
CA SER A 23 -12.97 0.75 -3.42
C SER A 23 -14.15 1.68 -3.08
N ASP A 24 -15.11 1.20 -2.27
CA ASP A 24 -16.33 1.94 -1.94
C ASP A 24 -16.07 3.17 -1.06
N PHE A 25 -14.93 3.20 -0.39
CA PHE A 25 -14.42 4.35 0.34
C PHE A 25 -13.99 5.50 -0.59
N LEU A 26 -13.71 5.23 -1.88
CA LEU A 26 -13.37 6.26 -2.86
C LEU A 26 -14.63 6.97 -3.39
N PRO A 27 -14.65 8.30 -3.47
CA PRO A 27 -15.70 9.02 -4.19
C PRO A 27 -15.82 8.50 -5.63
N PRO A 28 -17.02 8.49 -6.23
CA PRO A 28 -17.22 7.87 -7.55
C PRO A 28 -16.33 8.43 -8.66
N ALA A 29 -15.97 9.71 -8.60
CA ALA A 29 -15.09 10.33 -9.57
C ALA A 29 -13.66 9.79 -9.44
N GLU A 30 -13.14 9.70 -8.23
CA GLU A 30 -11.80 9.21 -7.92
C GLU A 30 -11.69 7.70 -8.14
N ARG A 31 -12.74 6.94 -7.82
CA ARG A 31 -12.80 5.49 -8.06
C ARG A 31 -12.61 5.15 -9.55
N ARG A 32 -13.17 5.96 -10.46
CA ARG A 32 -12.99 5.78 -11.91
C ARG A 32 -11.58 6.09 -12.40
N ARG A 33 -10.85 6.94 -11.68
CA ARG A 33 -9.49 7.37 -12.03
C ARG A 33 -8.42 6.50 -11.40
N ALA A 34 -8.71 5.92 -10.22
CA ALA A 34 -7.77 5.13 -9.46
C ALA A 34 -7.38 3.85 -10.19
N GLY A 35 -6.08 3.68 -10.47
CA GLY A 35 -5.48 2.46 -11.00
C GLY A 35 -5.48 1.31 -9.99
N GLN A 36 -4.99 0.15 -10.41
CA GLN A 36 -4.90 -1.03 -9.55
C GLN A 36 -4.03 -0.79 -8.31
N ALA A 37 -2.84 -0.22 -8.51
CA ALA A 37 -1.89 0.08 -7.44
C ALA A 37 -2.51 1.00 -6.38
N ILE A 38 -3.18 2.07 -6.81
CA ILE A 38 -3.86 3.01 -5.91
C ILE A 38 -4.94 2.29 -5.10
N ARG A 39 -5.81 1.52 -5.74
CA ARG A 39 -6.90 0.79 -5.06
C ARG A 39 -6.38 -0.25 -4.07
N LEU A 40 -5.32 -0.97 -4.44
CA LEU A 40 -4.67 -1.97 -3.59
C LEU A 40 -4.09 -1.30 -2.33
N ALA A 41 -3.24 -0.31 -2.51
CA ALA A 41 -2.59 0.38 -1.40
C ALA A 41 -3.58 1.05 -0.45
N LEU A 42 -4.57 1.75 -1.00
CA LEU A 42 -5.60 2.41 -0.18
C LEU A 42 -6.47 1.40 0.56
N GLY A 43 -6.90 0.32 -0.10
CA GLY A 43 -7.72 -0.71 0.54
C GLY A 43 -7.00 -1.36 1.72
N CYS A 44 -5.73 -1.71 1.54
CA CYS A 44 -4.89 -2.27 2.60
C CYS A 44 -4.66 -1.26 3.74
N GLY A 45 -4.37 0.00 3.41
CA GLY A 45 -4.20 1.06 4.41
C GLY A 45 -5.47 1.31 5.23
N TYR A 46 -6.63 1.35 4.59
CA TYR A 46 -7.92 1.47 5.29
C TYR A 46 -8.20 0.31 6.23
N GLN A 47 -7.93 -0.91 5.78
CA GLN A 47 -8.11 -2.09 6.62
C GLN A 47 -7.23 -2.03 7.87
N ALA A 48 -5.94 -1.69 7.71
CA ALA A 48 -5.02 -1.59 8.84
C ALA A 48 -5.43 -0.52 9.85
N VAL A 49 -5.91 0.63 9.36
CA VAL A 49 -6.40 1.71 10.24
C VAL A 49 -7.68 1.28 10.96
N ALA A 50 -8.62 0.64 10.25
CA ALA A 50 -9.85 0.13 10.85
C ALA A 50 -9.55 -0.91 11.95
N ASP A 51 -8.63 -1.85 11.69
CA ASP A 51 -8.25 -2.89 12.64
C ASP A 51 -7.53 -2.32 13.88
N SER A 52 -6.83 -1.20 13.72
CA SER A 52 -6.15 -0.52 14.82
C SER A 52 -7.05 0.40 15.66
N GLY A 53 -8.26 0.67 15.19
CA GLY A 53 -9.18 1.62 15.84
C GLY A 53 -8.75 3.08 15.77
N LEU A 54 -7.79 3.41 14.89
CA LEU A 54 -7.28 4.78 14.72
C LEU A 54 -8.11 5.55 13.69
N GLU A 55 -8.00 6.89 13.73
CA GLU A 55 -8.63 7.78 12.78
C GLU A 55 -7.67 8.11 11.62
N ALA A 56 -8.01 7.68 10.40
CA ALA A 56 -7.15 7.82 9.22
C ALA A 56 -6.70 9.25 8.93
N GLY A 57 -7.56 10.23 9.21
CA GLY A 57 -7.28 11.66 8.94
C GLY A 57 -6.17 12.28 9.79
N GLY A 58 -5.82 11.67 10.93
CA GLY A 58 -4.83 12.19 11.88
C GLY A 58 -3.48 11.48 11.87
N ILE A 59 -3.31 10.44 11.06
CA ILE A 59 -2.12 9.57 11.09
C ILE A 59 -1.13 9.97 10.01
N ALA A 60 0.14 10.16 10.39
CA ALA A 60 1.23 10.25 9.42
C ALA A 60 1.35 8.92 8.65
N SER A 61 1.68 8.98 7.38
CA SER A 61 1.68 7.80 6.54
C SER A 61 2.92 7.69 5.65
N VAL A 62 3.43 6.47 5.52
CA VAL A 62 4.51 6.09 4.61
C VAL A 62 3.95 5.07 3.64
N PHE A 63 4.04 5.37 2.35
CA PHE A 63 3.74 4.46 1.27
C PHE A 63 5.05 4.04 0.61
N ALA A 64 5.24 2.75 0.39
CA ALA A 64 6.46 2.20 -0.18
C ALA A 64 6.11 1.22 -1.31
N SER A 65 6.79 1.35 -2.44
CA SER A 65 6.56 0.49 -3.60
C SER A 65 7.83 0.43 -4.46
N THR A 66 8.05 -0.70 -5.08
CA THR A 66 9.17 -0.89 -6.01
C THR A 66 9.04 0.03 -7.21
N ASP A 67 7.84 0.13 -7.82
CA ASP A 67 7.61 0.89 -9.06
C ASP A 67 6.22 1.56 -9.14
N VAL A 68 5.53 1.68 -8.04
CA VAL A 68 4.20 2.31 -7.88
C VAL A 68 3.15 1.77 -8.85
N ASP A 69 3.21 2.16 -10.15
CA ASP A 69 2.24 1.78 -11.18
C ASP A 69 2.93 1.61 -12.55
N ALA A 70 3.68 0.51 -12.69
CA ALA A 70 4.40 0.16 -13.92
C ALA A 70 3.44 0.02 -15.12
N GLU A 71 2.22 -0.47 -14.92
CA GLU A 71 1.22 -0.58 -15.99
C GLU A 71 0.83 0.80 -16.53
N ASN A 72 0.64 1.79 -15.66
CA ASN A 72 0.34 3.15 -16.10
C ASN A 72 1.51 3.77 -16.88
N THR A 73 2.73 3.59 -16.38
CA THR A 73 3.96 4.03 -17.06
C THR A 73 4.11 3.37 -18.43
N HIS A 74 3.92 2.07 -18.51
CA HIS A 74 3.96 1.32 -19.78
C HIS A 74 2.94 1.85 -20.79
N ARG A 75 1.70 2.08 -20.36
CA ARG A 75 0.64 2.64 -21.22
C ARG A 75 0.95 4.05 -21.71
N ILE A 76 1.61 4.87 -20.91
CA ILE A 76 2.08 6.19 -21.32
C ILE A 76 3.16 6.04 -22.40
N CYS A 77 4.15 5.16 -22.20
CA CYS A 77 5.21 4.91 -23.17
C CYS A 77 4.65 4.40 -24.51
N LEU A 78 3.67 3.50 -24.49
CA LEU A 78 3.00 3.04 -25.71
C LEU A 78 2.30 4.20 -26.44
N ALA A 79 1.54 5.04 -25.71
CA ALA A 79 0.85 6.17 -26.30
C ALA A 79 1.81 7.22 -26.93
N LEU A 80 2.98 7.40 -26.34
CA LEU A 80 4.02 8.31 -26.85
C LEU A 80 4.73 7.76 -28.09
N ASN A 81 4.67 6.44 -28.31
CA ASN A 81 5.27 5.80 -29.50
C ASN A 81 4.30 5.70 -30.70
N GLU A 82 3.07 6.17 -30.57
CA GLU A 82 2.12 6.23 -31.68
C GLU A 82 2.50 7.33 -32.70
N ALA A 83 2.04 7.19 -33.93
CA ALA A 83 2.29 8.18 -34.98
C ALA A 83 1.72 9.58 -34.66
N GLU A 84 0.60 9.62 -33.95
CA GLU A 84 -0.01 10.83 -33.38
C GLU A 84 -0.14 10.67 -31.87
N PRO A 85 0.89 11.03 -31.08
CA PRO A 85 0.89 10.82 -29.66
C PRO A 85 -0.25 11.55 -28.95
N THR A 86 -1.08 10.81 -28.22
CA THR A 86 -2.17 11.35 -27.42
C THR A 86 -2.09 10.82 -26.01
N LEU A 87 -1.88 11.71 -25.05
CA LEU A 87 -1.73 11.32 -23.67
C LEU A 87 -3.02 11.57 -22.88
N SER A 88 -3.50 10.53 -22.20
CA SER A 88 -4.64 10.65 -21.29
C SER A 88 -4.29 11.53 -20.09
N PRO A 89 -5.07 12.59 -19.80
CA PRO A 89 -4.85 13.43 -18.62
C PRO A 89 -4.90 12.63 -17.30
N THR A 90 -5.75 11.63 -17.21
CA THR A 90 -5.84 10.76 -16.02
C THR A 90 -4.59 9.93 -15.85
N ARG A 91 -4.05 9.35 -16.94
CA ARG A 91 -2.79 8.58 -16.87
C ARG A 91 -1.62 9.47 -16.49
N PHE A 92 -1.56 10.67 -17.04
CA PHE A 92 -0.52 11.64 -16.70
C PHE A 92 -0.64 12.06 -15.23
N HIS A 93 -1.86 12.34 -14.73
CA HIS A 93 -2.09 12.65 -13.33
C HIS A 93 -1.62 11.52 -12.38
N ASN A 94 -1.84 10.28 -12.77
CA ASN A 94 -1.46 9.11 -11.97
C ASN A 94 0.00 8.67 -12.16
N SER A 95 0.78 9.30 -13.04
CA SER A 95 2.17 8.90 -13.29
C SER A 95 3.17 9.46 -12.29
N VAL A 96 2.73 10.37 -11.43
CA VAL A 96 3.61 10.93 -10.39
C VAL A 96 3.78 9.94 -9.25
N GLN A 97 4.99 9.88 -8.71
CA GLN A 97 5.35 8.96 -7.63
C GLN A 97 4.37 9.02 -6.44
N ASN A 98 3.96 10.22 -6.07
CA ASN A 98 3.09 10.45 -4.93
C ASN A 98 1.57 10.36 -5.23
N ALA A 99 1.17 9.77 -6.36
CA ALA A 99 -0.24 9.64 -6.70
C ALA A 99 -1.01 8.88 -5.59
N VAL A 100 -0.48 7.74 -5.12
CA VAL A 100 -1.13 6.93 -4.08
C VAL A 100 -1.34 7.71 -2.79
N SER A 101 -0.30 8.38 -2.30
CA SER A 101 -0.39 9.19 -1.08
C SER A 101 -1.30 10.41 -1.26
N GLY A 102 -1.35 10.99 -2.46
CA GLY A 102 -2.30 12.05 -2.81
C GLY A 102 -3.75 11.56 -2.74
N TYR A 103 -4.07 10.39 -3.29
CA TYR A 103 -5.40 9.81 -3.16
C TYR A 103 -5.73 9.49 -1.70
N TRP A 104 -4.77 9.02 -0.90
CA TRP A 104 -4.95 8.79 0.52
C TRP A 104 -5.40 10.06 1.25
N THR A 105 -4.70 11.17 1.04
CA THR A 105 -5.05 12.45 1.69
C THR A 105 -6.42 12.98 1.25
N ILE A 106 -6.79 12.81 -0.03
CA ILE A 106 -8.11 13.21 -0.54
C ILE A 106 -9.22 12.40 0.14
N VAL A 107 -9.04 11.10 0.27
CA VAL A 107 -10.08 10.19 0.75
C VAL A 107 -10.25 10.27 2.26
N THR A 108 -9.15 10.41 3.00
CA THR A 108 -9.18 10.52 4.46
C THR A 108 -9.41 11.94 4.97
N GLY A 109 -9.31 12.94 4.09
CA GLY A 109 -9.28 14.35 4.50
C GLY A 109 -8.06 14.70 5.34
N SER A 110 -7.00 13.86 5.28
CA SER A 110 -5.82 14.02 6.11
C SER A 110 -4.99 15.23 5.68
N HIS A 111 -4.52 15.98 6.68
CA HIS A 111 -3.46 16.98 6.58
C HIS A 111 -2.18 16.54 7.30
N ALA A 112 -2.14 15.29 7.80
CA ALA A 112 -0.95 14.73 8.40
C ALA A 112 0.16 14.50 7.35
N PRO A 113 1.43 14.48 7.75
CA PRO A 113 2.54 14.21 6.84
C PRO A 113 2.35 12.88 6.11
N THR A 114 2.66 12.87 4.83
CA THR A 114 2.66 11.65 4.03
C THR A 114 3.95 11.58 3.20
N THR A 115 4.57 10.42 3.19
CA THR A 115 5.83 10.16 2.50
C THR A 115 5.63 9.02 1.51
N MET A 116 6.18 9.17 0.31
CA MET A 116 6.26 8.09 -0.66
C MET A 116 7.72 7.69 -0.86
N VAL A 117 8.02 6.40 -0.73
CA VAL A 117 9.36 5.84 -0.91
C VAL A 117 9.33 4.84 -2.06
N MET A 118 10.34 4.91 -2.93
CA MET A 118 10.58 3.95 -3.99
C MET A 118 11.98 3.38 -3.86
N GLY A 119 12.16 2.08 -4.13
CA GLY A 119 13.49 1.51 -4.00
C GLY A 119 13.58 0.00 -4.17
N GLY A 120 13.53 -0.52 -5.35
CA GLY A 120 13.90 -1.90 -5.71
C GLY A 120 13.47 -3.00 -4.72
N ASP A 121 14.23 -4.09 -4.68
CA ASP A 121 13.90 -5.30 -3.93
C ASP A 121 13.87 -5.10 -2.40
N ASP A 122 14.57 -4.09 -1.88
CA ASP A 122 14.63 -3.80 -0.45
C ASP A 122 13.51 -2.86 0.04
N ILE A 123 12.49 -2.62 -0.78
CA ILE A 123 11.48 -1.60 -0.52
C ILE A 123 10.75 -1.79 0.82
N PHE A 124 10.51 -3.02 1.24
CA PHE A 124 9.90 -3.29 2.54
C PHE A 124 10.77 -2.78 3.69
N ALA A 125 12.07 -3.10 3.65
CA ALA A 125 13.02 -2.67 4.69
C ALA A 125 13.19 -1.15 4.71
N ILE A 126 13.25 -0.53 3.54
CA ILE A 126 13.37 0.93 3.39
C ILE A 126 12.11 1.62 3.92
N GLY A 127 10.93 1.15 3.53
CA GLY A 127 9.65 1.69 4.01
C GLY A 127 9.49 1.54 5.53
N LEU A 128 9.88 0.39 6.07
CA LEU A 128 9.84 0.13 7.51
C LEU A 128 10.80 1.06 8.26
N LEU A 129 12.02 1.25 7.77
CA LEU A 129 13.00 2.16 8.38
C LEU A 129 12.47 3.60 8.41
N GLU A 130 11.88 4.07 7.31
CA GLU A 130 11.27 5.39 7.23
C GLU A 130 10.11 5.54 8.21
N ALA A 131 9.19 4.56 8.27
CA ALA A 131 8.07 4.57 9.21
C ALA A 131 8.55 4.56 10.67
N MET A 132 9.58 3.78 11.00
CA MET A 132 10.18 3.76 12.33
C MET A 132 10.84 5.10 12.68
N ALA A 133 11.54 5.73 11.73
CA ALA A 133 12.15 7.04 11.94
C ALA A 133 11.09 8.11 12.21
N GLN A 134 9.99 8.10 11.44
CA GLN A 134 8.88 9.02 11.67
C GLN A 134 8.18 8.75 13.01
N ALA A 135 7.93 7.49 13.36
CA ALA A 135 7.33 7.13 14.65
C ALA A 135 8.22 7.52 15.85
N ALA A 136 9.55 7.50 15.67
CA ALA A 136 10.49 7.94 16.69
C ALA A 136 10.46 9.47 16.91
N GLN A 137 10.13 10.24 15.87
CA GLN A 137 10.05 11.71 15.90
C GLN A 137 8.64 12.20 16.24
N ALA A 138 7.61 11.52 15.73
CA ALA A 138 6.22 11.90 15.93
C ALA A 138 5.74 11.55 17.34
N ALA A 139 4.82 12.36 17.87
CA ALA A 139 4.13 12.05 19.13
C ALA A 139 2.94 11.08 18.94
N GLY A 140 2.83 10.40 17.79
CA GLY A 140 1.67 9.60 17.44
C GLY A 140 2.01 8.42 16.52
N PRO A 141 0.97 7.64 16.17
CA PRO A 141 1.13 6.48 15.30
C PRO A 141 1.47 6.89 13.86
N VAL A 142 2.15 5.99 13.16
CA VAL A 142 2.49 6.08 11.74
C VAL A 142 1.90 4.87 11.03
N LEU A 143 1.22 5.09 9.91
CA LEU A 143 0.78 4.05 8.98
C LEU A 143 1.91 3.76 7.99
N LEU A 144 2.31 2.51 7.86
CA LEU A 144 3.13 2.03 6.75
C LEU A 144 2.27 1.18 5.82
N VAL A 145 2.33 1.47 4.52
CA VAL A 145 1.73 0.64 3.46
C VAL A 145 2.82 0.31 2.45
N VAL A 146 3.17 -0.97 2.34
CA VAL A 146 4.06 -1.48 1.30
C VAL A 146 3.20 -2.22 0.28
N PHE A 147 3.35 -1.91 -1.00
CA PHE A 147 2.50 -2.49 -2.04
C PHE A 147 3.24 -2.58 -3.37
N ASP A 148 2.94 -3.61 -4.12
CA ASP A 148 3.36 -3.76 -5.51
C ASP A 148 2.26 -4.44 -6.33
N VAL A 149 2.27 -4.21 -7.63
CA VAL A 149 1.41 -4.88 -8.61
C VAL A 149 2.28 -5.61 -9.63
N VAL A 150 1.72 -6.62 -10.28
CA VAL A 150 2.44 -7.37 -11.31
C VAL A 150 2.89 -6.42 -12.42
N MET A 151 4.15 -6.52 -12.81
CA MET A 151 4.70 -5.73 -13.92
C MET A 151 4.18 -6.23 -15.26
N PRO A 152 3.86 -5.32 -16.20
CA PRO A 152 3.56 -5.70 -17.58
C PRO A 152 4.82 -6.01 -18.38
N GLU A 153 4.69 -6.79 -19.45
CA GLU A 153 5.74 -6.91 -20.45
C GLU A 153 5.89 -5.59 -21.24
N PRO A 154 7.10 -5.17 -21.64
CA PRO A 154 8.38 -5.89 -21.49
C PRO A 154 9.11 -5.63 -20.13
N LEU A 155 8.54 -4.85 -19.24
CA LEU A 155 9.16 -4.50 -17.96
C LEU A 155 9.36 -5.73 -17.07
N PHE A 156 8.42 -6.65 -17.09
CA PHE A 156 8.50 -7.93 -16.36
C PHE A 156 9.76 -8.73 -16.72
N SER A 157 10.16 -8.76 -17.99
CA SER A 157 11.38 -9.46 -18.44
C SER A 157 12.65 -8.85 -17.88
N VAL A 158 12.64 -7.60 -17.44
CA VAL A 158 13.81 -6.89 -16.90
C VAL A 158 13.80 -6.91 -15.38
N HIS A 159 12.64 -6.73 -14.77
CA HIS A 159 12.45 -6.74 -13.33
C HIS A 159 11.16 -7.51 -13.00
N PRO A 160 11.24 -8.84 -12.79
CA PRO A 160 10.06 -9.66 -12.57
C PRO A 160 9.48 -9.43 -11.17
N ILE A 161 8.30 -8.80 -11.12
CA ILE A 161 7.43 -8.82 -9.94
C ILE A 161 6.34 -9.84 -10.25
N GLU A 162 6.55 -11.07 -9.77
CA GLU A 162 5.72 -12.24 -10.11
C GLU A 162 4.34 -12.20 -9.45
N GLY A 163 4.20 -11.45 -8.35
CA GLY A 163 2.95 -11.34 -7.61
C GLY A 163 2.70 -9.90 -7.15
N GLY A 164 1.45 -9.49 -7.20
CA GLY A 164 1.02 -8.25 -6.58
C GLY A 164 0.57 -8.52 -5.14
N GLY A 165 0.74 -7.53 -4.26
CA GLY A 165 0.29 -7.61 -2.88
C GLY A 165 0.42 -6.28 -2.17
N ALA A 166 -0.17 -6.18 -0.98
CA ALA A 166 0.04 -5.05 -0.10
C ALA A 166 0.06 -5.52 1.37
N VAL A 167 0.92 -4.91 2.16
CA VAL A 167 0.98 -5.07 3.60
C VAL A 167 0.88 -3.69 4.24
N ALA A 168 0.01 -3.54 5.21
CA ALA A 168 -0.09 -2.30 5.96
C ALA A 168 0.08 -2.57 7.46
N TRP A 169 0.73 -1.63 8.12
CA TRP A 169 1.02 -1.69 9.54
C TRP A 169 0.87 -0.30 10.17
N THR A 170 0.34 -0.27 11.39
CA THR A 170 0.29 0.94 12.21
C THR A 170 1.16 0.74 13.44
N GLY A 171 2.01 1.70 13.75
CA GLY A 171 2.88 1.62 14.92
C GLY A 171 3.19 2.98 15.50
N SER A 172 3.43 2.99 16.80
CA SER A 172 3.84 4.17 17.55
C SER A 172 5.06 3.86 18.42
N ARG A 173 5.76 4.89 18.83
CA ARG A 173 6.78 4.75 19.87
C ARG A 173 6.08 4.39 21.20
N GLY A 174 6.34 3.20 21.71
CA GLY A 174 5.90 2.81 23.05
C GLY A 174 6.42 3.79 24.09
N ALA A 175 5.63 4.06 25.13
CA ALA A 175 6.13 4.77 26.31
C ALA A 175 7.32 4.03 26.91
N PRO A 176 8.33 4.73 27.48
CA PRO A 176 9.58 4.11 27.92
C PRO A 176 9.48 3.10 29.07
N GLU A 177 8.32 2.81 29.59
CA GLU A 177 8.13 2.09 30.88
C GLU A 177 7.18 0.89 30.83
N ASP A 178 7.01 0.21 29.70
CA ASP A 178 6.33 -1.09 29.78
C ASP A 178 7.05 -2.15 28.96
N HIS A 179 7.78 -3.05 29.65
CA HIS A 179 8.34 -4.27 29.07
C HIS A 179 7.27 -5.36 28.85
N GLY A 180 6.01 -4.96 28.76
CA GLY A 180 4.87 -5.82 28.56
C GLY A 180 4.26 -5.64 27.17
N ARG A 181 4.47 -6.61 26.29
CA ARG A 181 3.80 -6.90 25.01
C ARG A 181 3.69 -5.74 24.00
N PRO A 182 4.14 -5.92 22.76
CA PRO A 182 3.69 -5.08 21.65
C PRO A 182 2.19 -5.31 21.45
N GLU A 183 1.38 -4.35 21.86
CA GLU A 183 -0.03 -4.31 21.51
C GLU A 183 -0.16 -3.98 20.02
N GLY A 184 -0.80 -4.87 19.28
CA GLY A 184 -1.33 -4.59 17.95
C GLY A 184 -0.36 -4.68 16.77
N VAL A 185 0.34 -5.79 16.60
CA VAL A 185 0.85 -6.16 15.26
C VAL A 185 -0.25 -6.94 14.55
N GLY A 186 -1.10 -6.23 13.83
CA GLY A 186 -1.98 -6.81 12.84
C GLY A 186 -1.18 -7.04 11.56
N ALA A 187 -0.38 -8.10 11.50
CA ALA A 187 0.22 -8.55 10.23
C ALA A 187 -0.84 -9.33 9.47
N GLY A 188 -1.56 -8.67 8.59
CA GLY A 188 -2.33 -9.29 7.55
C GLY A 188 -1.38 -9.70 6.43
N VAL A 189 -0.75 -10.87 6.55
CA VAL A 189 -0.04 -11.53 5.46
C VAL A 189 -1.02 -12.53 4.87
N ASP A 190 -1.90 -12.04 4.05
CA ASP A 190 -2.66 -12.79 3.04
C ASP A 190 -3.46 -11.76 2.26
N GLY A 191 -3.50 -11.89 0.95
CA GLY A 191 -4.26 -10.98 0.09
C GLY A 191 -5.64 -10.77 0.70
N CYS A 192 -6.06 -9.52 0.82
CA CYS A 192 -7.27 -9.02 1.49
C CYS A 192 -8.41 -10.06 1.44
N GLU A 193 -8.52 -10.95 2.41
CA GLU A 193 -9.64 -11.87 2.49
C GLU A 193 -10.89 -11.08 2.87
N HIS A 194 -11.82 -11.06 1.95
CA HIS A 194 -13.16 -10.57 2.15
C HIS A 194 -13.82 -11.43 3.24
N ARG A 195 -13.88 -10.94 4.47
CA ARG A 195 -14.83 -11.50 5.44
C ARG A 195 -16.22 -11.05 5.01
N ASP A 196 -16.95 -11.98 4.44
CA ASP A 196 -18.39 -11.83 4.19
C ASP A 196 -19.11 -11.44 5.47
N ALA A 197 -19.65 -10.23 5.47
CA ALA A 197 -20.62 -9.78 6.46
C ALA A 197 -21.98 -10.39 6.11
N ALA A 198 -22.12 -11.70 6.28
CA ALA A 198 -23.39 -12.40 6.20
C ALA A 198 -23.48 -13.37 7.38
N ALA A 199 -24.17 -12.94 8.41
CA ALA A 199 -25.05 -13.69 9.28
C ALA A 199 -25.26 -12.94 10.62
N ARG A 200 -26.27 -12.12 10.69
CA ARG A 200 -27.05 -11.91 11.92
C ARG A 200 -28.52 -11.92 11.50
N ASP A 201 -29.12 -13.08 11.66
CA ASP A 201 -30.52 -13.21 12.01
C ASP A 201 -30.66 -13.12 13.53
#